data_b6f7842acad1fc3b85aa7f2040b9bbc6
#
_entry.id   b6f7842acad1fc3b85aa7f2040b9bbc6
#
_cell.length_a   1.000
_cell.length_b   1.000
_cell.length_c   1.000
_cell.angle_alpha   90.00
_cell.angle_beta   90.00
_cell.angle_gamma   90.00
#
_symmetry.space_group_name_H-M   'P 1'
#
loop_
_entity.id
_entity.type
_entity.pdbx_description
1 polymer ?
#
loop_
_entity_poly.entity_id
_entity_poly.type
_entity_poly.pdbx_seq_one_letter_code
_entity_poly.pdbx_strand_id
1 'polypeptide(L)'
;MDTASALDLIRANHRAVLATTRADGTTQMSPVTAGVDDEDRVVISTRETAYKVRHLRALPYAALCAFPDRFFGDWVQVEGPVEIVSLPEAMEPLVEYYRRISGEHPDWAEYRAVMERDRRVLLRLTVERAGPTVHG
;
A
#
# COMPACT_ATOMS: atom_id res chain seq x y z
N MET A 1 -4.27 9.30 17.11
CA MET A 1 -2.87 9.22 16.65
C MET A 1 -2.69 10.20 15.51
N ASP A 2 -1.57 10.88 15.49
CA ASP A 2 -1.28 11.76 14.36
C ASP A 2 -0.75 10.99 13.15
N THR A 3 -0.78 11.63 11.99
CA THR A 3 -0.37 11.01 10.73
C THR A 3 1.10 10.60 10.75
N ALA A 4 1.97 11.44 11.31
CA ALA A 4 3.41 11.13 11.35
C ALA A 4 3.71 9.85 12.12
N SER A 5 3.08 9.67 13.28
CA SER A 5 3.25 8.46 14.09
C SER A 5 2.69 7.22 13.39
N ALA A 6 1.56 7.38 12.69
CA ALA A 6 0.99 6.29 11.90
C ALA A 6 1.91 5.85 10.79
N LEU A 7 2.50 6.79 10.05
CA LEU A 7 3.44 6.48 8.98
C LEU A 7 4.71 5.82 9.50
N ASP A 8 5.19 6.22 10.68
CA ASP A 8 6.35 5.57 11.29
C ASP A 8 6.08 4.11 11.63
N LEU A 9 4.88 3.78 12.11
CA LEU A 9 4.49 2.39 12.34
C LEU A 9 4.49 1.59 11.04
N ILE A 10 4.00 2.16 9.95
CA ILE A 10 3.99 1.49 8.64
C ILE A 10 5.41 1.33 8.09
N ARG A 11 6.29 2.31 8.29
CA ARG A 11 7.70 2.18 7.89
C ARG A 11 8.40 1.01 8.60
N ALA A 12 8.00 0.74 9.83
CA ALA A 12 8.58 -0.35 10.62
C ALA A 12 7.86 -1.70 10.41
N ASN A 13 6.61 -1.68 9.96
CA ASN A 13 5.78 -2.87 9.87
C ASN A 13 5.02 -2.86 8.55
N HIS A 14 5.45 -3.68 7.60
CA HIS A 14 4.94 -3.65 6.23
C HIS A 14 3.72 -4.54 6.00
N ARG A 15 3.36 -5.39 6.95
CA ARG A 15 2.20 -6.27 6.83
C ARG A 15 0.93 -5.49 7.10
N ALA A 16 -0.01 -5.58 6.17
CA ALA A 16 -1.22 -4.80 6.27
C ALA A 16 -2.39 -5.50 5.58
N VAL A 17 -3.58 -5.03 5.87
CA VAL A 17 -4.80 -5.39 5.15
C VAL A 17 -5.37 -4.11 4.55
N LEU A 18 -5.64 -4.17 3.25
CA LEU A 18 -6.24 -3.06 2.51
C LEU A 18 -7.73 -3.33 2.33
N ALA A 19 -8.54 -2.33 2.65
CA ALA A 19 -9.99 -2.37 2.47
C ALA A 19 -10.39 -1.41 1.35
N THR A 20 -11.05 -1.94 0.32
CA THR A 20 -11.60 -1.16 -0.80
C THR A 20 -13.10 -1.36 -0.88
N THR A 21 -13.79 -0.48 -1.60
CA THR A 21 -15.25 -0.51 -1.69
C THR A 21 -15.68 -1.03 -3.05
N ARG A 22 -16.54 -2.06 -3.05
CA ARG A 22 -17.16 -2.60 -4.26
C ARG A 22 -18.23 -1.64 -4.78
N ALA A 23 -18.64 -1.85 -6.04
CA ALA A 23 -19.66 -1.02 -6.68
C ALA A 23 -20.98 -1.00 -5.90
N ASP A 24 -21.31 -2.09 -5.21
CA ASP A 24 -22.55 -2.18 -4.41
C ASP A 24 -22.41 -1.56 -3.00
N GLY A 25 -21.26 -0.96 -2.69
CA GLY A 25 -21.00 -0.33 -1.38
C GLY A 25 -20.43 -1.26 -0.33
N THR A 26 -20.30 -2.55 -0.62
CA THR A 26 -19.72 -3.49 0.34
C THR A 26 -18.19 -3.44 0.29
N THR A 27 -17.55 -3.98 1.33
CA THR A 27 -16.09 -3.90 1.51
C THR A 27 -15.41 -5.18 1.09
N GLN A 28 -14.29 -5.05 0.36
CA GLN A 28 -13.35 -6.14 0.13
C GLN A 28 -12.06 -5.84 0.89
N MET A 29 -11.53 -6.87 1.56
CA MET A 29 -10.25 -6.80 2.25
C MET A 29 -9.27 -7.80 1.65
N SER A 30 -7.99 -7.41 1.57
CA SER A 30 -6.94 -8.31 1.12
C SER A 30 -5.61 -7.96 1.79
N PRO A 31 -4.76 -8.98 2.05
CA PRO A 31 -3.43 -8.72 2.59
C PRO A 31 -2.55 -8.04 1.56
N VAL A 32 -1.77 -7.08 2.02
CA VAL A 32 -0.84 -6.32 1.18
C VAL A 32 0.45 -6.07 1.96
N THR A 33 1.51 -5.74 1.21
CA THR A 33 2.74 -5.24 1.79
C THR A 33 2.77 -3.74 1.54
N ALA A 34 2.86 -2.95 2.60
CA ALA A 34 2.79 -1.50 2.52
C ALA A 34 4.11 -0.86 2.94
N GLY A 35 4.53 0.15 2.19
CA GLY A 35 5.64 1.01 2.52
C GLY A 35 5.19 2.47 2.57
N VAL A 36 6.15 3.37 2.78
CA VAL A 36 5.90 4.81 2.77
C VAL A 36 6.93 5.46 1.85
N ASP A 37 6.49 6.33 0.95
CA ASP A 37 7.38 7.01 0.01
C ASP A 37 7.95 8.33 0.59
N ASP A 38 8.77 9.03 -0.19
CA ASP A 38 9.40 10.27 0.25
C ASP A 38 8.43 11.43 0.45
N GLU A 39 7.21 11.29 -0.04
CA GLU A 39 6.15 12.30 0.10
C GLU A 39 5.12 11.90 1.15
N ASP A 40 5.49 10.98 2.05
CA ASP A 40 4.65 10.52 3.15
C ASP A 40 3.32 9.87 2.69
N ARG A 41 3.36 9.22 1.53
CA ARG A 41 2.21 8.44 1.04
C ARG A 41 2.45 6.95 1.31
N VAL A 42 1.39 6.25 1.65
CA VAL A 42 1.44 4.79 1.78
C VAL A 42 1.43 4.18 0.37
N VAL A 43 2.39 3.33 0.08
CA VAL A 43 2.57 2.76 -1.26
C VAL A 43 2.44 1.24 -1.22
N ILE A 44 1.78 0.69 -2.23
CA ILE A 44 1.49 -0.74 -2.35
C ILE A 44 1.67 -1.13 -3.82
N SER A 45 2.38 -2.24 -4.07
CA SER A 45 2.48 -2.84 -5.40
C SER A 45 1.40 -3.91 -5.57
N THR A 46 0.70 -3.88 -6.69
CA THR A 46 -0.30 -4.90 -7.02
C THR A 46 -0.41 -5.05 -8.54
N ARG A 47 -1.16 -6.05 -8.98
CA ARG A 47 -1.39 -6.27 -10.41
C ARG A 47 -2.56 -5.43 -10.90
N GLU A 48 -2.49 -4.96 -12.15
CA GLU A 48 -3.56 -4.22 -12.79
C GLU A 48 -4.89 -4.98 -12.75
N THR A 49 -4.85 -6.31 -12.84
CA THR A 49 -6.03 -7.16 -12.89
C THR A 49 -6.63 -7.48 -11.51
N ALA A 50 -6.00 -7.04 -10.42
CA ALA A 50 -6.53 -7.30 -9.08
C ALA A 50 -7.88 -6.60 -8.86
N TYR A 51 -8.77 -7.26 -8.10
CA TYR A 51 -10.08 -6.66 -7.79
C TYR A 51 -9.94 -5.32 -7.07
N LYS A 52 -8.96 -5.19 -6.17
CA LYS A 52 -8.73 -3.93 -5.46
C LYS A 52 -8.45 -2.76 -6.43
N VAL A 53 -7.77 -3.03 -7.53
CA VAL A 53 -7.49 -2.00 -8.54
C VAL A 53 -8.77 -1.58 -9.25
N ARG A 54 -9.62 -2.55 -9.61
CA ARG A 54 -10.93 -2.26 -10.21
C ARG A 54 -11.77 -1.39 -9.29
N HIS A 55 -11.82 -1.73 -8.01
CA HIS A 55 -12.58 -0.96 -7.02
C HIS A 55 -12.05 0.46 -6.90
N LEU A 56 -10.73 0.62 -6.87
CA LEU A 56 -10.10 1.93 -6.71
C LEU A 56 -10.22 2.81 -7.95
N ARG A 57 -10.33 2.22 -9.14
CA ARG A 57 -10.59 3.01 -10.34
C ARG A 57 -11.99 3.64 -10.31
N ALA A 58 -12.95 2.95 -9.72
CA ALA A 58 -14.32 3.44 -9.59
C ALA A 58 -14.48 4.35 -8.37
N LEU A 59 -13.92 3.97 -7.23
CA LEU A 59 -13.99 4.73 -5.98
C LEU A 59 -12.57 4.80 -5.38
N PRO A 60 -11.81 5.88 -5.67
CA PRO A 60 -10.39 5.97 -5.31
C PRO A 60 -10.17 6.37 -3.85
N TYR A 61 -10.66 5.57 -2.94
CA TYR A 61 -10.51 5.76 -1.50
C TYR A 61 -10.35 4.41 -0.83
N ALA A 62 -9.45 4.30 0.14
CA ALA A 62 -9.21 3.05 0.83
C ALA A 62 -8.84 3.27 2.28
N ALA A 63 -9.02 2.22 3.06
CA ALA A 63 -8.52 2.13 4.43
C ALA A 63 -7.51 1.01 4.51
N LEU A 64 -6.51 1.18 5.37
CA LEU A 64 -5.44 0.19 5.55
C LEU A 64 -5.19 0.01 7.04
N CYS A 65 -5.14 -1.25 7.47
CA CYS A 65 -4.74 -1.60 8.83
C CYS A 65 -3.36 -2.26 8.76
N ALA A 66 -2.36 -1.62 9.37
CA ALA A 66 -1.01 -2.16 9.47
C ALA A 66 -0.76 -2.66 10.89
N PHE A 67 -0.05 -3.77 11.00
CA PHE A 67 0.19 -4.40 12.29
C PHE A 67 1.57 -5.06 12.34
N PRO A 68 2.17 -5.17 13.54
CA PRO A 68 3.48 -5.80 13.70
C PRO A 68 3.39 -7.32 13.66
N ASP A 69 4.55 -7.98 13.70
CA ASP A 69 4.62 -9.45 13.79
C ASP A 69 3.96 -9.98 15.06
N ARG A 70 4.02 -9.22 16.13
CA ARG A 70 3.32 -9.54 17.36
C ARG A 70 1.85 -9.17 17.23
N PHE A 71 0.97 -10.16 17.25
CA PHE A 71 -0.45 -9.99 16.91
C PHE A 71 -1.16 -8.90 17.72
N PHE A 72 -0.94 -8.85 19.03
CA PHE A 72 -1.56 -7.83 19.88
C PHE A 72 -0.67 -6.61 20.11
N GLY A 73 0.32 -6.41 19.25
CA GLY A 73 1.17 -5.21 19.33
C GLY A 73 0.47 -3.96 18.83
N ASP A 74 1.24 -2.90 18.70
CA ASP A 74 0.74 -1.62 18.21
C ASP A 74 0.31 -1.75 16.76
N TRP A 75 -0.94 -1.46 16.49
CA TRP A 75 -1.50 -1.44 15.14
C TRP A 75 -2.03 -0.06 14.81
N VAL A 76 -2.23 0.22 13.54
CA VAL A 76 -2.74 1.51 13.10
C VAL A 76 -3.65 1.34 11.90
N GLN A 77 -4.73 2.12 11.87
CA GLN A 77 -5.54 2.27 10.68
C GLN A 77 -5.30 3.66 10.09
N VAL A 78 -5.10 3.70 8.78
CA VAL A 78 -5.06 4.94 8.00
C VAL A 78 -6.06 4.84 6.87
N GLU A 79 -6.57 5.98 6.41
CA GLU A 79 -7.47 6.01 5.27
C GLU A 79 -7.32 7.31 4.51
N GLY A 80 -7.62 7.27 3.24
CA GLY A 80 -7.53 8.44 2.38
C GLY A 80 -7.68 8.10 0.90
N PRO A 81 -7.58 9.12 0.04
CA PRO A 81 -7.65 8.93 -1.40
C PRO A 81 -6.44 8.14 -1.92
N VAL A 82 -6.67 7.39 -2.98
CA VAL A 82 -5.65 6.54 -3.61
C VAL A 82 -5.48 6.93 -5.06
N GLU A 83 -4.23 7.18 -5.44
CA GLU A 83 -3.82 7.35 -6.83
C GLU A 83 -3.28 6.02 -7.34
N ILE A 84 -3.67 5.63 -8.55
CA ILE A 84 -3.13 4.45 -9.22
C ILE A 84 -2.12 4.92 -10.26
N VAL A 85 -0.87 4.49 -10.11
CA VAL A 85 0.20 4.80 -11.05
C VAL A 85 0.47 3.56 -11.88
N SER A 86 0.30 3.67 -13.20
CA SER A 86 0.50 2.58 -14.15
C SER A 86 1.86 2.67 -14.83
N LEU A 87 2.31 1.55 -15.42
CA LEU A 87 3.52 1.56 -16.23
C LEU A 87 3.29 2.39 -17.51
N PRO A 88 4.33 3.05 -18.03
CA PRO A 88 5.73 2.99 -17.59
C PRO A 88 6.06 3.90 -16.40
N GLU A 89 5.24 4.86 -16.05
CA GLU A 89 5.49 5.83 -14.98
C GLU A 89 5.69 5.17 -13.62
N ALA A 90 5.05 4.02 -13.40
CA ALA A 90 5.15 3.30 -12.13
C ALA A 90 6.51 2.63 -11.91
N MET A 91 7.34 2.47 -12.94
CA MET A 91 8.55 1.64 -12.82
C MET A 91 9.51 2.12 -11.74
N GLU A 92 9.92 3.39 -11.79
CA GLU A 92 10.85 3.89 -10.77
C GLU A 92 10.23 3.90 -9.36
N PRO A 93 8.96 4.32 -9.19
CA PRO A 93 8.29 4.17 -7.90
C PRO A 93 8.20 2.73 -7.40
N LEU A 94 8.03 1.74 -8.28
CA LEU A 94 8.03 0.32 -7.90
C LEU A 94 9.40 -0.14 -7.44
N VAL A 95 10.47 0.32 -8.12
CA VAL A 95 11.85 0.03 -7.71
C VAL A 95 12.11 0.59 -6.31
N GLU A 96 11.72 1.83 -6.05
CA GLU A 96 11.89 2.45 -4.74
C GLU A 96 11.05 1.76 -3.66
N TYR A 97 9.83 1.35 -3.98
CA TYR A 97 8.98 0.56 -3.09
C TYR A 97 9.68 -0.72 -2.65
N TYR A 98 10.22 -1.49 -3.61
CA TYR A 98 10.94 -2.72 -3.30
C TYR A 98 12.17 -2.44 -2.43
N ARG A 99 12.96 -1.43 -2.81
CA ARG A 99 14.19 -1.09 -2.11
C ARG A 99 13.94 -0.71 -0.65
N ARG A 100 12.87 0.04 -0.39
CA ARG A 100 12.52 0.46 0.98
C ARG A 100 12.09 -0.70 1.87
N ILE A 101 11.40 -1.68 1.31
CA ILE A 101 10.84 -2.79 2.08
C ILE A 101 11.83 -3.95 2.17
N SER A 102 12.53 -4.26 1.09
CA SER A 102 13.34 -5.48 0.96
C SER A 102 14.82 -5.22 0.72
N GLY A 103 15.24 -3.97 0.54
CA GLY A 103 16.64 -3.64 0.23
C GLY A 103 16.95 -3.80 -1.26
N GLU A 104 18.25 -3.88 -1.59
CA GLU A 104 18.67 -4.00 -2.97
C GLU A 104 18.29 -5.34 -3.57
N HIS A 105 17.70 -5.31 -4.76
CA HIS A 105 17.40 -6.52 -5.51
C HIS A 105 18.69 -7.05 -6.14
N PRO A 106 18.91 -8.38 -6.16
CA PRO A 106 20.11 -8.96 -6.80
C PRO A 106 20.17 -8.77 -8.31
N ASP A 107 19.03 -8.50 -8.95
CA ASP A 107 18.96 -8.32 -10.41
C ASP A 107 17.82 -7.36 -10.77
N TRP A 108 18.12 -6.08 -10.84
CA TRP A 108 17.11 -5.05 -11.16
C TRP A 108 16.53 -5.20 -12.56
N ALA A 109 17.30 -5.71 -13.52
CA ALA A 109 16.79 -5.94 -14.87
C ALA A 109 15.69 -7.01 -14.86
N GLU A 110 15.88 -8.07 -14.10
CA GLU A 110 14.87 -9.11 -13.91
C GLU A 110 13.64 -8.57 -13.21
N TYR A 111 13.83 -7.78 -12.14
CA TYR A 111 12.73 -7.15 -11.41
C TYR A 111 11.85 -6.31 -12.35
N ARG A 112 12.50 -5.47 -13.17
CA ARG A 112 11.78 -4.61 -14.13
C ARG A 112 10.98 -5.43 -15.13
N ALA A 113 11.59 -6.50 -15.66
CA ALA A 113 10.91 -7.39 -16.60
C ALA A 113 9.69 -8.06 -15.95
N VAL A 114 9.79 -8.46 -14.68
CA VAL A 114 8.67 -9.06 -13.95
C VAL A 114 7.55 -8.04 -13.74
N MET A 115 7.88 -6.80 -13.41
CA MET A 115 6.86 -5.75 -13.25
C MET A 115 6.06 -5.54 -14.53
N GLU A 116 6.74 -5.52 -15.67
CA GLU A 116 6.08 -5.39 -16.97
C GLU A 116 5.22 -6.62 -17.30
N ARG A 117 5.78 -7.81 -17.12
CA ARG A 117 5.08 -9.07 -17.41
C ARG A 117 3.81 -9.21 -16.56
N ASP A 118 3.89 -8.88 -15.28
CA ASP A 118 2.76 -8.99 -14.35
C ASP A 118 1.83 -7.78 -14.43
N ARG A 119 2.16 -6.77 -15.22
CA ARG A 119 1.38 -5.53 -15.34
C ARG A 119 1.14 -4.91 -13.97
N ARG A 120 2.24 -4.70 -13.23
CA ARG A 120 2.15 -4.11 -11.90
C ARG A 120 1.81 -2.63 -11.95
N VAL A 121 1.04 -2.21 -10.96
CA VAL A 121 0.74 -0.81 -10.68
C VAL A 121 1.17 -0.47 -9.27
N LEU A 122 1.40 0.80 -9.01
CA LEU A 122 1.65 1.30 -7.66
C LEU A 122 0.42 2.05 -7.18
N LEU A 123 -0.07 1.68 -6.00
CA LEU A 123 -1.12 2.42 -5.31
C LEU A 123 -0.45 3.40 -4.35
N ARG A 124 -0.88 4.67 -4.37
CA ARG A 124 -0.43 5.72 -3.46
C ARG A 124 -1.60 6.23 -2.66
N LEU A 125 -1.60 5.99 -1.37
CA LEU A 125 -2.65 6.46 -0.46
C LEU A 125 -2.13 7.67 0.30
N THR A 126 -2.84 8.79 0.19
CA THR A 126 -2.58 9.99 0.98
C THR A 126 -3.41 9.92 2.25
N VAL A 127 -2.76 9.92 3.41
CA VAL A 127 -3.45 9.74 4.68
C VAL A 127 -4.22 11.00 5.05
N GLU A 128 -5.53 10.88 5.14
CA GLU A 128 -6.41 11.93 5.63
C GLU A 128 -6.82 11.70 7.09
N ARG A 129 -6.88 10.43 7.51
CA ARG A 129 -7.27 10.07 8.86
C ARG A 129 -6.43 8.91 9.35
N ALA A 130 -5.94 8.99 10.59
CA ALA A 130 -5.20 7.94 11.26
C ALA A 130 -5.84 7.61 12.61
N GLY A 131 -5.87 6.32 12.95
CA GLY A 131 -6.47 5.83 14.20
C GLY A 131 -7.75 5.05 13.94
N PRO A 132 -8.37 4.48 14.97
CA PRO A 132 -7.96 4.57 16.36
C PRO A 132 -6.65 3.87 16.61
N THR A 133 -5.92 4.33 17.62
CA THR A 133 -4.69 3.71 18.04
C THR A 133 -4.88 3.14 19.41
N VAL A 134 -5.06 1.88 19.44
CA VAL A 134 -5.21 1.16 20.69
C VAL A 134 -4.45 -0.15 20.54
N HIS A 135 -4.16 -0.77 21.64
CA HIS A 135 -3.65 -2.14 21.62
C HIS A 135 -4.80 -3.07 21.22
N GLY A 136 -4.49 -4.02 20.37
CA GLY A 136 -5.48 -5.01 19.92
C GLY A 136 -5.86 -5.99 21.00
#